data_1f1f579c72abc804e63f0e2c0ad24833
#
_entry.id   1f1f579c72abc804e63f0e2c0ad24833
#
_cell.length_a   1.000
_cell.length_b   1.000
_cell.length_c   1.000
_cell.angle_alpha   90.00
_cell.angle_beta   90.00
_cell.angle_gamma   90.00
#
_symmetry.space_group_name_H-M   'P 1'
#
loop_
_entity.id
_entity.type
_entity.pdbx_description
1 polymer ?
#
loop_
_entity_poly.entity_id
_entity_poly.type
_entity_poly.pdbx_seq_one_letter_code
_entity_poly.pdbx_strand_id
1 'polypeptide(L)'
;MKHTFEKIDIGGLELKDQVVSINRVTKVVKGGKNLSFSALVVVGDSAGHVGYGMGKAREVSSAIKKGVEAAKKNIVRVPITDKGSTIPHTVTGRYGSGAVLLKPASEGTGVIAGGAVRAVITAAGIQNILTKSLGSTTAHNVVKATVDALLRLKRPERVARLRGKEMADIIPADERRKKAETVVPTAAATPASPASAGETPASAAPASESPSEAPPSEAPAAEGAGGEAPTTTPQA
;
A
#
# COMPACT_ATOMS: atom_id res chain seq x y z
N MET A 1 -4.44 7.16 25.81
CA MET A 1 -3.50 6.11 26.26
C MET A 1 -2.23 6.23 25.45
N LYS A 2 -1.08 6.39 26.09
CA LYS A 2 0.21 6.42 25.42
C LYS A 2 0.59 4.97 25.12
N HIS A 3 0.51 4.56 23.85
CA HIS A 3 1.08 3.28 23.44
C HIS A 3 2.60 3.36 23.57
N THR A 4 3.16 2.52 24.39
CA THR A 4 4.61 2.37 24.50
C THR A 4 5.09 1.70 23.22
N PHE A 5 5.78 2.47 22.38
CA PHE A 5 6.39 1.93 21.16
C PHE A 5 7.57 1.04 21.59
N GLU A 6 7.52 -0.25 21.29
CA GLU A 6 8.70 -1.09 21.35
C GLU A 6 9.70 -0.56 20.31
N LYS A 7 10.87 -0.16 20.77
CA LYS A 7 11.96 0.24 19.87
C LYS A 7 12.42 -0.98 19.11
N ILE A 8 12.23 -0.95 17.81
CA ILE A 8 12.65 -2.01 16.89
C ILE A 8 14.00 -1.62 16.32
N ASP A 9 14.95 -2.56 16.32
CA ASP A 9 16.24 -2.36 15.68
C ASP A 9 16.07 -2.23 14.16
N ILE A 10 16.48 -1.08 13.64
CA ILE A 10 16.27 -0.67 12.25
C ILE A 10 17.40 -1.20 11.34
N GLY A 11 18.52 -1.67 11.93
CA GLY A 11 19.76 -1.96 11.23
C GLY A 11 19.70 -3.05 10.16
N GLY A 12 18.63 -3.86 10.11
CA GLY A 12 18.46 -4.93 9.12
C GLY A 12 17.22 -4.79 8.24
N LEU A 13 16.50 -3.64 8.29
CA LEU A 13 15.25 -3.47 7.56
C LEU A 13 15.45 -2.65 6.28
N GLU A 14 14.99 -3.17 5.16
CA GLU A 14 14.90 -2.41 3.91
C GLU A 14 13.68 -1.49 3.95
N LEU A 15 13.90 -0.26 4.35
CA LEU A 15 12.86 0.73 4.52
C LEU A 15 12.62 1.52 3.24
N LYS A 16 11.39 1.46 2.73
CA LYS A 16 10.90 2.32 1.65
C LYS A 16 10.21 3.53 2.24
N ASP A 17 10.53 4.71 1.73
CA ASP A 17 9.90 5.96 2.15
C ASP A 17 8.84 6.40 1.12
N GLN A 18 7.72 6.92 1.63
CA GLN A 18 6.63 7.45 0.84
C GLN A 18 6.19 8.80 1.39
N VAL A 19 6.24 9.83 0.56
CA VAL A 19 5.74 11.15 0.92
C VAL A 19 4.23 11.20 0.75
N VAL A 20 3.52 11.53 1.84
CA VAL A 20 2.06 11.60 1.87
C VAL A 20 1.57 12.99 1.47
N SER A 21 2.17 14.05 2.03
CA SER A 21 1.81 15.42 1.73
C SER A 21 2.95 16.38 1.99
N ILE A 22 3.05 17.41 1.16
CA ILE A 22 3.98 18.53 1.32
C ILE A 22 3.14 19.80 1.36
N ASN A 23 3.31 20.58 2.41
CA ASN A 23 2.60 21.84 2.59
C ASN A 23 3.59 22.99 2.78
N ARG A 24 3.38 24.09 2.04
CA ARG A 24 4.10 25.33 2.26
C ARG A 24 3.46 26.07 3.45
N VAL A 25 4.24 26.32 4.48
CA VAL A 25 3.81 27.02 5.68
C VAL A 25 4.53 28.36 5.81
N THR A 26 3.84 29.36 6.29
CA THR A 26 4.36 30.73 6.40
C THR A 26 4.23 31.21 7.84
N LYS A 27 5.29 31.82 8.36
CA LYS A 27 5.28 32.58 9.60
C LYS A 27 5.45 34.06 9.27
N VAL A 28 4.43 34.84 9.57
CA VAL A 28 4.48 36.30 9.42
C VAL A 28 5.22 36.89 10.61
N VAL A 29 6.18 37.77 10.35
CA VAL A 29 6.99 38.47 11.35
C VAL A 29 7.02 39.96 11.03
N LYS A 30 7.45 40.80 11.99
CA LYS A 30 7.73 42.20 11.72
C LYS A 30 8.81 42.26 10.62
N GLY A 31 8.52 42.88 9.49
CA GLY A 31 9.44 42.98 8.36
C GLY A 31 9.27 41.91 7.26
N GLY A 32 8.32 40.97 7.35
CA GLY A 32 8.09 40.06 6.21
C GLY A 32 7.47 38.72 6.57
N LYS A 33 7.61 37.77 5.63
CA LYS A 33 7.06 36.40 5.74
C LYS A 33 8.19 35.38 5.63
N ASN A 34 8.35 34.55 6.65
CA ASN A 34 9.28 33.41 6.62
C ASN A 34 8.57 32.18 6.08
N LEU A 35 8.95 31.73 4.88
CA LEU A 35 8.44 30.55 4.22
C LEU A 35 9.19 29.29 4.69
N SER A 36 8.48 28.20 4.84
CA SER A 36 9.03 26.86 5.12
C SER A 36 8.12 25.80 4.52
N PHE A 37 8.66 24.60 4.33
CA PHE A 37 7.92 23.44 3.87
C PHE A 37 7.78 22.44 5.00
N SER A 38 6.60 21.82 5.10
CA SER A 38 6.31 20.74 6.02
C SER A 38 6.00 19.50 5.18
N ALA A 39 6.79 18.43 5.36
CA ALA A 39 6.59 17.16 4.70
C ALA A 39 6.09 16.12 5.70
N LEU A 40 5.03 15.39 5.37
CA LEU A 40 4.55 14.21 6.08
C LEU A 40 5.02 12.99 5.31
N VAL A 41 5.80 12.13 5.97
CA VAL A 41 6.42 10.96 5.38
C VAL A 41 6.02 9.71 6.16
N VAL A 42 5.79 8.63 5.45
CA VAL A 42 5.59 7.29 5.98
C VAL A 42 6.73 6.41 5.50
N VAL A 43 7.24 5.57 6.36
CA VAL A 43 8.35 4.65 6.10
C VAL A 43 7.91 3.24 6.49
N GLY A 44 8.24 2.23 5.70
CA GLY A 44 7.96 0.84 6.03
C GLY A 44 8.76 -0.14 5.19
N ASP A 45 8.73 -1.40 5.59
CA ASP A 45 9.46 -2.51 4.98
C ASP A 45 8.55 -3.44 4.13
N SER A 46 7.25 -3.14 4.08
CA SER A 46 6.22 -4.01 3.48
C SER A 46 6.14 -5.42 4.12
N ALA A 47 6.73 -5.60 5.30
CA ALA A 47 6.77 -6.85 6.07
C ALA A 47 6.18 -6.71 7.48
N GLY A 48 5.35 -5.71 7.70
CA GLY A 48 4.67 -5.47 8.97
C GLY A 48 5.27 -4.36 9.82
N HIS A 49 6.28 -3.66 9.34
CA HIS A 49 6.84 -2.51 10.06
C HIS A 49 6.45 -1.21 9.35
N VAL A 50 5.89 -0.28 10.08
CA VAL A 50 5.50 1.03 9.54
C VAL A 50 5.80 2.13 10.56
N GLY A 51 6.32 3.23 10.06
CA GLY A 51 6.58 4.43 10.84
C GLY A 51 6.08 5.68 10.12
N TYR A 52 5.81 6.72 10.85
CA TYR A 52 5.46 8.00 10.28
C TYR A 52 6.27 9.12 10.93
N GLY A 53 6.58 10.15 10.14
CA GLY A 53 7.31 11.30 10.62
C GLY A 53 6.89 12.58 9.90
N MET A 54 7.09 13.69 10.56
CA MET A 54 6.89 15.00 9.99
C MET A 54 8.17 15.80 10.09
N GLY A 55 8.64 16.33 8.96
CA GLY A 55 9.79 17.20 8.88
C GLY A 55 9.40 18.61 8.44
N LYS A 56 10.11 19.62 8.94
CA LYS A 56 9.95 21.00 8.53
C LYS A 56 11.31 21.62 8.24
N ALA A 57 11.44 22.25 7.06
CA ALA A 57 12.66 22.96 6.66
C ALA A 57 12.35 24.10 5.66
N ARG A 58 13.35 24.90 5.32
CA ARG A 58 13.22 25.95 4.30
C ARG A 58 13.13 25.36 2.89
N GLU A 59 13.76 24.21 2.67
CA GLU A 59 13.76 23.46 1.41
C GLU A 59 12.95 22.17 1.54
N VAL A 60 12.33 21.71 0.44
CA VAL A 60 11.51 20.51 0.40
C VAL A 60 12.36 19.26 0.65
N SER A 61 13.52 19.14 0.01
CA SER A 61 14.44 18.01 0.16
C SER A 61 14.88 17.82 1.63
N SER A 62 15.26 18.92 2.28
CA SER A 62 15.64 18.94 3.68
C SER A 62 14.46 18.62 4.62
N ALA A 63 13.23 19.01 4.26
CA ALA A 63 12.02 18.66 5.03
C ALA A 63 11.71 17.16 4.95
N ILE A 64 11.84 16.56 3.76
CA ILE A 64 11.66 15.13 3.55
C ILE A 64 12.70 14.33 4.35
N LYS A 65 13.99 14.64 4.25
CA LYS A 65 15.05 13.97 5.02
C LYS A 65 14.76 13.97 6.52
N LYS A 66 14.39 15.11 7.10
CA LYS A 66 13.96 15.22 8.50
C LYS A 66 12.71 14.39 8.80
N GLY A 67 11.77 14.33 7.87
CA GLY A 67 10.56 13.51 7.98
C GLY A 67 10.90 12.02 8.05
N VAL A 68 11.78 11.54 7.20
CA VAL A 68 12.27 10.14 7.18
C VAL A 68 12.98 9.79 8.48
N GLU A 69 13.88 10.64 8.97
CA GLU A 69 14.55 10.43 10.25
C GLU A 69 13.57 10.36 11.44
N ALA A 70 12.56 11.23 11.44
CA ALA A 70 11.51 11.20 12.46
C ALA A 70 10.64 9.95 12.34
N ALA A 71 10.35 9.48 11.13
CA ALA A 71 9.58 8.25 10.87
C ALA A 71 10.35 7.00 11.34
N LYS A 72 11.65 6.92 11.07
CA LYS A 72 12.54 5.85 11.55
C LYS A 72 12.53 5.70 13.08
N LYS A 73 12.40 6.80 13.81
CA LYS A 73 12.32 6.77 15.29
C LYS A 73 10.98 6.24 15.81
N ASN A 74 9.94 6.25 15.00
CA ASN A 74 8.57 5.90 15.36
C ASN A 74 8.06 4.65 14.61
N ILE A 75 8.93 3.69 14.33
CA ILE A 75 8.55 2.44 13.68
C ILE A 75 7.79 1.55 14.66
N VAL A 76 6.71 0.95 14.16
CA VAL A 76 5.79 0.08 14.89
C VAL A 76 5.60 -1.20 14.12
N ARG A 77 5.52 -2.33 14.85
CA ARG A 77 5.18 -3.63 14.27
C ARG A 77 3.67 -3.85 14.27
N VAL A 78 3.14 -4.13 13.10
CA VAL A 78 1.72 -4.41 12.84
C VAL A 78 1.49 -5.91 12.72
N PRO A 79 0.50 -6.50 13.40
CA PRO A 79 0.14 -7.89 13.19
C PRO A 79 -0.64 -8.03 11.87
N ILE A 80 -0.01 -8.67 10.91
CA ILE A 80 -0.60 -9.01 9.62
C ILE A 80 -0.93 -10.50 9.63
N THR A 81 -2.04 -10.89 9.03
CA THR A 81 -2.42 -12.29 8.87
C THR A 81 -1.69 -12.87 7.66
N ASP A 82 -0.92 -13.95 7.86
CA ASP A 82 0.01 -14.53 6.87
C ASP A 82 -0.66 -14.98 5.56
N LYS A 83 -1.94 -15.24 5.57
CA LYS A 83 -2.65 -15.88 4.46
C LYS A 83 -3.32 -14.97 3.44
N GLY A 84 -3.49 -13.72 3.72
CA GLY A 84 -4.16 -12.80 2.80
C GLY A 84 -3.60 -11.43 2.83
N SER A 85 -2.45 -11.27 3.49
CA SER A 85 -1.87 -9.94 3.69
C SER A 85 -2.94 -8.92 4.09
N THR A 86 -3.82 -9.33 5.03
CA THR A 86 -4.93 -8.53 5.55
C THR A 86 -4.86 -8.40 7.07
N ILE A 87 -5.78 -7.67 7.66
CA ILE A 87 -5.89 -7.49 9.12
C ILE A 87 -6.77 -8.56 9.75
N PRO A 88 -6.52 -8.98 11.02
CA PRO A 88 -7.26 -10.06 11.66
C PRO A 88 -8.72 -9.72 12.01
N HIS A 89 -9.05 -8.47 12.24
CA HIS A 89 -10.42 -8.04 12.57
C HIS A 89 -10.67 -6.58 12.24
N THR A 90 -11.94 -6.20 12.18
CA THR A 90 -12.36 -4.81 11.98
C THR A 90 -11.96 -3.96 13.19
N VAL A 91 -11.39 -2.79 12.92
CA VAL A 91 -10.95 -1.84 13.95
C VAL A 91 -11.20 -0.40 13.51
N THR A 92 -11.49 0.45 14.47
CA THR A 92 -11.57 1.89 14.26
C THR A 92 -10.48 2.58 15.09
N GLY A 93 -9.57 3.26 14.41
CA GLY A 93 -8.56 4.10 15.05
C GLY A 93 -9.02 5.55 15.13
N ARG A 94 -8.57 6.26 16.16
CA ARG A 94 -8.92 7.66 16.38
C ARG A 94 -7.72 8.46 16.83
N TYR A 95 -7.56 9.62 16.23
CA TYR A 95 -6.55 10.59 16.65
C TYR A 95 -7.06 12.01 16.45
N GLY A 96 -7.22 12.77 17.53
CA GLY A 96 -7.85 14.09 17.50
C GLY A 96 -9.25 13.99 16.89
N SER A 97 -9.53 14.77 15.87
CA SER A 97 -10.79 14.74 15.11
C SER A 97 -10.80 13.71 13.97
N GLY A 98 -9.66 13.03 13.70
CA GLY A 98 -9.57 11.99 12.67
C GLY A 98 -10.05 10.64 13.21
N ALA A 99 -10.87 9.95 12.44
CA ALA A 99 -11.28 8.56 12.69
C ALA A 99 -11.16 7.75 11.40
N VAL A 100 -10.59 6.57 11.48
CA VAL A 100 -10.39 5.68 10.33
C VAL A 100 -10.91 4.30 10.69
N LEU A 101 -11.82 3.79 9.88
CA LEU A 101 -12.31 2.42 9.96
C LEU A 101 -11.46 1.55 9.03
N LEU A 102 -10.97 0.43 9.56
CA LEU A 102 -10.27 -0.61 8.81
C LEU A 102 -11.09 -1.89 8.91
N LYS A 103 -11.36 -2.54 7.78
CA LYS A 103 -12.04 -3.83 7.69
C LYS A 103 -11.18 -4.82 6.91
N PRO A 104 -11.09 -6.08 7.35
CA PRO A 104 -10.43 -7.12 6.57
C PRO A 104 -11.18 -7.34 5.24
N ALA A 105 -10.45 -7.73 4.22
CA ALA A 105 -10.99 -8.05 2.91
C ALA A 105 -10.48 -9.40 2.42
N SER A 106 -11.23 -10.04 1.52
CA SER A 106 -10.83 -11.28 0.86
C SER A 106 -9.65 -11.04 -0.09
N GLU A 107 -8.92 -12.08 -0.39
CA GLU A 107 -7.86 -12.06 -1.38
C GLU A 107 -8.38 -11.57 -2.74
N GLY A 108 -7.60 -10.76 -3.43
CA GLY A 108 -7.98 -10.18 -4.71
C GLY A 108 -8.75 -8.85 -4.62
N THR A 109 -9.20 -8.43 -3.44
CA THR A 109 -9.89 -7.13 -3.28
C THR A 109 -8.94 -5.94 -3.48
N GLY A 110 -7.66 -6.11 -3.12
CA GLY A 110 -6.68 -5.05 -3.14
C GLY A 110 -6.85 -4.01 -2.03
N VAL A 111 -6.09 -2.92 -2.12
CA VAL A 111 -6.13 -1.83 -1.15
C VAL A 111 -7.16 -0.78 -1.56
N ILE A 112 -8.31 -0.75 -0.86
CA ILE A 112 -9.33 0.29 -1.03
C ILE A 112 -9.20 1.29 0.11
N ALA A 113 -8.44 2.36 -0.13
CA ALA A 113 -8.07 3.34 0.89
C ALA A 113 -7.88 4.74 0.30
N GLY A 114 -8.15 5.76 1.11
CA GLY A 114 -7.78 7.15 0.82
C GLY A 114 -6.27 7.34 0.80
N GLY A 115 -5.75 8.36 0.08
CA GLY A 115 -4.32 8.52 -0.18
C GLY A 115 -3.42 8.41 1.05
N ALA A 116 -3.75 9.11 2.14
CA ALA A 116 -2.96 9.07 3.37
C ALA A 116 -3.03 7.70 4.08
N VAL A 117 -4.19 7.04 4.07
CA VAL A 117 -4.36 5.69 4.62
C VAL A 117 -3.65 4.66 3.76
N ARG A 118 -3.78 4.78 2.43
CA ARG A 118 -3.12 3.89 1.46
C ARG A 118 -1.61 3.87 1.66
N ALA A 119 -0.98 5.04 1.82
CA ALA A 119 0.45 5.13 2.06
C ALA A 119 0.90 4.29 3.29
N VAL A 120 0.16 4.39 4.41
CA VAL A 120 0.47 3.64 5.63
C VAL A 120 0.27 2.14 5.43
N ILE A 121 -0.81 1.73 4.77
CA ILE A 121 -1.17 0.34 4.55
C ILE A 121 -0.19 -0.34 3.59
N THR A 122 0.16 0.33 2.49
CA THR A 122 1.15 -0.18 1.53
C THR A 122 2.53 -0.29 2.17
N ALA A 123 2.94 0.71 2.97
CA ALA A 123 4.21 0.66 3.71
C ALA A 123 4.24 -0.46 4.76
N ALA A 124 3.09 -0.81 5.35
CA ALA A 124 2.95 -1.95 6.26
C ALA A 124 2.96 -3.31 5.54
N GLY A 125 2.72 -3.36 4.22
CA GLY A 125 2.67 -4.61 3.45
C GLY A 125 1.30 -5.28 3.40
N ILE A 126 0.23 -4.58 3.76
CA ILE A 126 -1.14 -5.10 3.68
C ILE A 126 -1.64 -4.95 2.25
N GLN A 127 -2.08 -6.05 1.64
CA GLN A 127 -2.51 -6.09 0.24
C GLN A 127 -4.03 -6.05 0.07
N ASN A 128 -4.79 -6.58 1.05
CA ASN A 128 -6.24 -6.67 0.95
C ASN A 128 -6.91 -6.02 2.16
N ILE A 129 -7.55 -4.87 1.95
CA ILE A 129 -8.19 -4.11 3.02
C ILE A 129 -9.24 -3.13 2.48
N LEU A 130 -10.30 -2.96 3.25
CA LEU A 130 -11.32 -1.93 3.05
C LEU A 130 -11.18 -0.86 4.12
N THR A 131 -11.15 0.39 3.73
CA THR A 131 -11.00 1.50 4.68
C THR A 131 -11.95 2.65 4.40
N LYS A 132 -12.33 3.37 5.47
CA LYS A 132 -13.11 4.59 5.37
C LYS A 132 -12.65 5.61 6.41
N SER A 133 -12.36 6.81 5.95
CA SER A 133 -12.14 7.96 6.86
C SER A 133 -13.49 8.51 7.29
N LEU A 134 -13.77 8.49 8.60
CA LEU A 134 -15.05 8.87 9.20
C LEU A 134 -15.04 10.26 9.86
N GLY A 135 -13.86 10.81 10.08
CA GLY A 135 -13.68 12.12 10.71
C GLY A 135 -12.97 13.11 9.81
N SER A 136 -12.08 13.89 10.39
CA SER A 136 -11.25 14.85 9.66
C SER A 136 -10.43 14.16 8.57
N THR A 137 -10.35 14.80 7.39
CA THR A 137 -9.58 14.33 6.24
C THR A 137 -8.14 14.87 6.21
N THR A 138 -7.74 15.65 7.21
CA THR A 138 -6.37 16.19 7.31
C THR A 138 -5.36 15.04 7.34
N ALA A 139 -4.43 15.00 6.39
CA ALA A 139 -3.50 13.89 6.19
C ALA A 139 -2.74 13.49 7.48
N HIS A 140 -2.30 14.47 8.27
CA HIS A 140 -1.62 14.23 9.53
C HIS A 140 -2.48 13.48 10.57
N ASN A 141 -3.76 13.86 10.72
CA ASN A 141 -4.67 13.20 11.64
C ASN A 141 -5.04 11.80 11.15
N VAL A 142 -5.27 11.65 9.84
CA VAL A 142 -5.61 10.38 9.21
C VAL A 142 -4.47 9.37 9.34
N VAL A 143 -3.22 9.76 9.06
CA VAL A 143 -2.05 8.88 9.23
C VAL A 143 -1.93 8.41 10.68
N LYS A 144 -2.04 9.32 11.66
CA LYS A 144 -1.96 8.96 13.08
C LYS A 144 -3.13 8.07 13.52
N ALA A 145 -4.34 8.34 13.05
CA ALA A 145 -5.51 7.50 13.33
C ALA A 145 -5.36 6.09 12.73
N THR A 146 -4.77 5.98 11.53
CA THR A 146 -4.49 4.68 10.90
C THR A 146 -3.46 3.89 11.70
N VAL A 147 -2.37 4.52 12.13
CA VAL A 147 -1.37 3.84 12.96
C VAL A 147 -1.95 3.46 14.33
N ASP A 148 -2.78 4.30 14.95
CA ASP A 148 -3.51 3.94 16.19
C ASP A 148 -4.43 2.72 15.97
N ALA A 149 -5.14 2.64 14.81
CA ALA A 149 -5.94 1.47 14.45
C ALA A 149 -5.09 0.20 14.35
N LEU A 150 -3.96 0.27 13.65
CA LEU A 150 -3.04 -0.86 13.49
C LEU A 150 -2.45 -1.35 14.81
N LEU A 151 -2.16 -0.44 15.74
CA LEU A 151 -1.69 -0.77 17.09
C LEU A 151 -2.75 -1.45 17.95
N ARG A 152 -4.03 -1.17 17.73
CA ARG A 152 -5.16 -1.78 18.44
C ARG A 152 -5.48 -3.18 17.95
N LEU A 153 -4.88 -3.64 16.86
CA LEU A 153 -5.08 -4.99 16.36
C LEU A 153 -4.63 -6.02 17.38
N LYS A 154 -5.47 -7.01 17.61
CA LYS A 154 -5.20 -8.11 18.54
C LYS A 154 -4.61 -9.28 17.75
N ARG A 155 -3.44 -9.74 18.17
CA ARG A 155 -2.83 -10.96 17.63
C ARG A 155 -3.65 -12.17 18.06
N PRO A 156 -4.00 -13.09 17.14
CA PRO A 156 -4.78 -14.28 17.48
C PRO A 156 -4.10 -15.14 18.57
N GLU A 157 -2.77 -15.24 18.55
CA GLU A 157 -1.97 -15.92 19.57
C GLU A 157 -2.19 -15.37 21.00
N ARG A 158 -2.21 -14.02 21.12
CA ARG A 158 -2.45 -13.38 22.41
C ARG A 158 -3.87 -13.65 22.90
N VAL A 159 -4.85 -13.66 21.99
CA VAL A 159 -6.25 -13.96 22.34
C VAL A 159 -6.39 -15.42 22.74
N ALA A 160 -5.73 -16.36 22.06
CA ALA A 160 -5.69 -17.78 22.39
C ALA A 160 -5.17 -17.99 23.82
N ARG A 161 -4.03 -17.42 24.12
CA ARG A 161 -3.41 -17.49 25.47
C ARG A 161 -4.33 -16.93 26.55
N LEU A 162 -4.97 -15.78 26.32
CA LEU A 162 -5.88 -15.17 27.29
C LEU A 162 -7.18 -15.97 27.51
N ARG A 163 -7.64 -16.73 26.50
CA ARG A 163 -8.84 -17.56 26.58
C ARG A 163 -8.56 -19.00 26.97
N GLY A 164 -7.29 -19.41 27.09
CA GLY A 164 -6.89 -20.79 27.36
C GLY A 164 -7.36 -21.78 26.28
N LYS A 165 -7.46 -21.32 25.01
CA LYS A 165 -7.91 -22.12 23.87
C LYS A 165 -6.81 -22.26 22.86
N GLU A 166 -6.84 -23.31 22.05
CA GLU A 166 -5.91 -23.49 20.94
C GLU A 166 -6.12 -22.44 19.86
N MET A 167 -5.05 -22.12 19.13
CA MET A 167 -5.09 -21.17 18.00
C MET A 167 -6.13 -21.60 16.94
N ALA A 168 -6.25 -22.90 16.72
CA ALA A 168 -7.20 -23.47 15.78
C ALA A 168 -8.66 -23.10 16.09
N ASP A 169 -9.03 -22.92 17.36
CA ASP A 169 -10.41 -22.60 17.75
C ASP A 169 -10.77 -21.12 17.60
N ILE A 170 -9.78 -20.26 17.43
CA ILE A 170 -9.98 -18.81 17.32
C ILE A 170 -10.02 -18.35 15.87
N ILE A 171 -9.36 -19.11 14.98
CA ILE A 171 -9.37 -18.84 13.55
C ILE A 171 -10.72 -19.26 12.96
N PRO A 172 -11.42 -18.38 12.21
CA PRO A 172 -12.69 -18.71 11.57
C PRO A 172 -12.62 -19.99 10.72
N ALA A 173 -13.72 -20.73 10.65
CA ALA A 173 -13.79 -22.02 9.93
C ALA A 173 -13.40 -21.90 8.44
N ASP A 174 -13.66 -20.76 7.81
CA ASP A 174 -13.29 -20.49 6.42
C ASP A 174 -11.77 -20.44 6.21
N GLU A 175 -11.03 -19.88 7.18
CA GLU A 175 -9.57 -19.88 7.14
C GLU A 175 -8.99 -21.26 7.46
N ARG A 176 -9.70 -22.08 8.27
CA ARG A 176 -9.32 -23.49 8.54
C ARG A 176 -9.41 -24.34 7.28
N ARG A 177 -10.49 -24.20 6.49
CA ARG A 177 -10.66 -24.93 5.22
C ARG A 177 -9.56 -24.61 4.23
N LYS A 178 -9.24 -23.35 4.04
CA LYS A 178 -8.12 -22.93 3.18
C LYS A 178 -6.76 -23.47 3.64
N LYS A 179 -6.56 -23.63 4.96
CA LYS A 179 -5.33 -24.23 5.50
C LYS A 179 -5.25 -25.74 5.30
N ALA A 180 -6.36 -26.43 5.32
CA ALA A 180 -6.42 -27.85 5.05
C ALA A 180 -6.20 -28.15 3.56
N GLU A 181 -6.69 -27.30 2.67
CA GLU A 181 -6.59 -27.46 1.22
C GLU A 181 -5.17 -27.18 0.67
N THR A 182 -4.38 -26.38 1.40
CA THR A 182 -2.97 -26.07 1.02
C THR A 182 -1.98 -27.13 1.56
N VAL A 183 -2.40 -28.01 2.45
CA VAL A 183 -1.63 -29.13 3.02
C VAL A 183 -2.15 -30.45 2.44
N VAL A 184 -2.32 -30.54 1.14
CA VAL A 184 -2.39 -31.84 0.48
C VAL A 184 -0.95 -32.23 0.20
N PRO A 185 -0.37 -33.21 0.88
CA PRO A 185 0.96 -33.68 0.54
C PRO A 185 0.85 -34.35 -0.84
N THR A 186 1.63 -33.85 -1.76
CA THR A 186 2.05 -34.61 -2.93
C THR A 186 2.74 -35.87 -2.43
N ALA A 187 2.00 -36.93 -2.28
CA ALA A 187 2.57 -38.25 -2.03
C ALA A 187 1.89 -39.26 -2.92
N ALA A 188 2.76 -39.93 -3.67
CA ALA A 188 2.57 -41.15 -4.41
C ALA A 188 2.13 -41.02 -5.88
N ALA A 189 3.08 -40.63 -6.68
CA ALA A 189 3.28 -41.34 -7.92
C ALA A 189 3.77 -42.76 -7.61
N THR A 190 3.19 -43.78 -8.17
CA THR A 190 3.88 -44.99 -8.59
C THR A 190 2.98 -45.86 -9.46
N PRO A 191 3.60 -46.59 -10.38
CA PRO A 191 3.12 -46.83 -11.72
C PRO A 191 2.63 -48.24 -11.91
N ALA A 192 1.78 -48.43 -12.88
CA ALA A 192 1.73 -49.72 -13.56
C ALA A 192 1.12 -49.55 -14.94
N SER A 193 1.95 -49.62 -15.95
CA SER A 193 1.66 -50.18 -17.27
C SER A 193 1.48 -51.72 -17.12
N PRO A 194 0.87 -52.52 -18.04
CA PRO A 194 1.19 -52.43 -19.46
C PRO A 194 0.08 -52.79 -20.48
N ALA A 195 0.40 -52.40 -21.74
CA ALA A 195 0.19 -53.12 -22.99
C ALA A 195 -1.22 -53.54 -23.46
N SER A 196 -1.63 -53.10 -24.62
CA SER A 196 -1.50 -53.73 -25.93
C SER A 196 -2.30 -52.98 -26.99
N ALA A 197 -1.58 -52.67 -28.03
CA ALA A 197 -1.74 -53.04 -29.43
C ALA A 197 -3.03 -52.66 -30.16
N GLY A 198 -2.84 -52.01 -31.30
CA GLY A 198 -3.75 -52.08 -32.43
C GLY A 198 -3.98 -50.75 -33.10
N GLU A 199 -3.13 -50.53 -34.06
CA GLU A 199 -3.36 -50.22 -35.50
C GLU A 199 -3.79 -48.80 -35.89
N THR A 200 -2.88 -48.18 -36.56
CA THR A 200 -3.00 -47.16 -37.63
C THR A 200 -3.74 -47.74 -38.85
N PRO A 201 -4.29 -47.00 -39.83
CA PRO A 201 -3.60 -45.91 -40.48
C PRO A 201 -4.44 -44.76 -41.11
N ALA A 202 -3.72 -43.71 -41.39
CA ALA A 202 -3.71 -42.94 -42.62
C ALA A 202 -4.90 -41.99 -42.98
N SER A 203 -4.57 -40.80 -43.24
CA SER A 203 -4.63 -40.09 -44.51
C SER A 203 -5.04 -38.62 -44.40
N ALA A 204 -4.13 -37.88 -44.91
CA ALA A 204 -4.21 -36.67 -45.75
C ALA A 204 -4.39 -35.31 -45.07
N ALA A 205 -3.28 -34.61 -45.08
CA ALA A 205 -3.26 -33.17 -45.38
C ALA A 205 -3.65 -32.92 -46.84
N PRO A 206 -3.95 -31.71 -47.33
CA PRO A 206 -2.98 -30.61 -47.29
C PRO A 206 -3.58 -29.16 -47.21
N ALA A 207 -2.72 -28.28 -46.83
CA ALA A 207 -2.31 -27.00 -47.43
C ALA A 207 -3.33 -25.87 -47.67
N SER A 208 -2.90 -24.75 -47.34
CA SER A 208 -2.72 -23.43 -47.96
C SER A 208 -3.46 -22.37 -47.18
N GLU A 209 -3.07 -21.21 -46.94
CA GLU A 209 -2.01 -20.32 -47.40
C GLU A 209 -2.11 -19.06 -46.53
N SER A 210 -1.03 -18.54 -46.10
CA SER A 210 -0.88 -17.10 -45.78
C SER A 210 -0.99 -16.33 -47.11
N PRO A 211 -1.07 -15.01 -47.19
CA PRO A 211 -0.31 -14.04 -46.42
C PRO A 211 -0.92 -12.64 -46.33
N SER A 212 -0.13 -11.75 -45.67
CA SER A 212 0.03 -10.32 -46.03
C SER A 212 -1.11 -9.38 -45.61
N GLU A 213 -0.96 -8.25 -45.00
CA GLU A 213 -0.02 -7.16 -45.27
C GLU A 213 -0.24 -6.03 -44.25
N ALA A 214 0.76 -5.55 -43.62
CA ALA A 214 0.85 -4.16 -43.22
C ALA A 214 1.38 -3.38 -44.43
N PRO A 215 1.50 -2.12 -44.48
CA PRO A 215 1.36 -0.90 -43.67
C PRO A 215 0.80 0.28 -44.53
N PRO A 216 1.25 1.51 -44.52
CA PRO A 216 1.64 2.49 -43.46
C PRO A 216 1.06 3.89 -43.72
N SER A 217 1.56 4.88 -42.90
CA SER A 217 1.77 6.28 -43.29
C SER A 217 0.51 7.13 -43.48
N GLU A 218 0.38 8.31 -42.95
CA GLU A 218 1.15 9.50 -43.28
C GLU A 218 0.70 10.68 -42.40
N ALA A 219 1.63 11.40 -41.89
CA ALA A 219 1.41 12.79 -41.52
C ALA A 219 1.25 13.63 -42.79
N PRO A 220 0.60 14.77 -42.72
CA PRO A 220 1.35 15.94 -43.16
C PRO A 220 1.27 17.14 -42.23
N ALA A 221 2.41 17.79 -42.18
CA ALA A 221 2.62 19.17 -41.81
C ALA A 221 2.03 20.10 -42.86
N ALA A 222 1.71 21.32 -42.45
CA ALA A 222 1.85 22.60 -43.16
C ALA A 222 1.06 23.65 -42.34
N GLU A 223 1.71 24.62 -41.74
CA GLU A 223 2.10 25.92 -42.31
C GLU A 223 0.97 26.94 -42.40
N GLY A 224 1.27 28.13 -41.91
CA GLY A 224 0.58 29.39 -42.21
C GLY A 224 0.33 30.18 -40.95
N ALA A 225 1.25 30.95 -40.47
CA ALA A 225 1.60 32.32 -40.87
C ALA A 225 0.60 33.39 -40.39
N GLY A 226 1.10 34.34 -39.65
CA GLY A 226 0.82 35.74 -39.86
C GLY A 226 -0.07 36.43 -38.83
N GLY A 227 0.45 37.48 -38.26
CA GLY A 227 -0.35 38.61 -37.84
C GLY A 227 -0.09 39.09 -36.41
N GLU A 228 0.97 39.84 -36.20
CA GLU A 228 1.04 41.29 -35.85
C GLU A 228 0.40 41.69 -34.52
N ALA A 229 1.30 42.18 -33.71
CA ALA A 229 0.99 43.05 -32.59
C ALA A 229 0.40 44.40 -33.08
N PRO A 230 -0.30 45.17 -32.25
CA PRO A 230 0.38 46.38 -31.82
C PRO A 230 0.20 46.74 -30.33
N THR A 231 1.31 47.20 -29.80
CA THR A 231 1.53 48.27 -28.83
C THR A 231 0.36 49.23 -28.65
N THR A 232 0.02 49.50 -27.38
CA THR A 232 -0.24 50.88 -26.94
C THR A 232 -0.15 50.96 -25.42
N THR A 233 0.87 51.56 -24.91
CA THR A 233 0.94 52.42 -23.71
C THR A 233 0.67 53.86 -24.22
N PRO A 234 0.38 54.91 -23.42
CA PRO A 234 0.33 55.11 -21.98
C PRO A 234 -0.75 56.11 -21.48
N GLN A 235 -0.59 56.52 -20.23
CA GLN A 235 -1.01 57.79 -19.56
C GLN A 235 -2.47 57.90 -19.03
N ALA A 236 -2.65 58.01 -17.79
CA ALA A 236 -2.62 59.18 -16.90
C ALA A 236 -2.65 58.70 -15.44
#